data_b853b2b56ea1d48e543993c8d31457ce
#
_entry.id   b853b2b56ea1d48e543993c8d31457ce
#
_cell.length_a   1.000
_cell.length_b   1.000
_cell.length_c   1.000
_cell.angle_alpha   90.00
_cell.angle_beta   90.00
_cell.angle_gamma   90.00
#
_symmetry.space_group_name_H-M   'P 1'
#
loop_
_entity.id
_entity.type
_entity.pdbx_description
1 polymer ?
#
loop_
_entity_poly.entity_id
_entity_poly.type
_entity_poly.pdbx_seq_one_letter_code
_entity_poly.pdbx_strand_id
1 'polypeptide(L)' 'MSYSISAIDDIEGDEAKALKSMGIRTTEKLLEAAKTPKGRKTLAAKTELDEKRLLRWANIADKLRIKGMG' A
#
# COMPACT_ATOMS: atom_id res chain seq x y z
N MET A 1 5.00 -0.90 14.58
CA MET A 1 6.07 -0.35 13.74
C MET A 1 5.74 -0.54 12.27
N SER A 2 5.97 0.47 11.46
CA SER A 2 5.68 0.38 10.03
C SER A 2 6.98 0.37 9.21
N TYR A 3 6.89 -0.21 8.03
CA TYR A 3 8.01 -0.25 7.11
C TYR A 3 7.75 0.71 5.95
N SER A 4 8.80 1.11 5.26
CA SER A 4 8.64 1.86 4.01
C SER A 4 7.88 0.99 3.00
N ILE A 5 7.09 1.61 2.13
CA ILE A 5 6.39 0.85 1.08
C ILE A 5 7.38 0.11 0.18
N SER A 6 8.61 0.56 0.10
CA SER A 6 9.64 -0.13 -0.68
C SER A 6 10.01 -1.49 -0.08
N ALA A 7 9.59 -1.79 1.14
CA ALA A 7 9.76 -3.13 1.72
C ALA A 7 8.87 -4.16 1.02
N ILE A 8 7.87 -3.71 0.28
CA ILE A 8 7.02 -4.59 -0.52
C ILE A 8 7.62 -4.71 -1.91
N ASP A 9 8.25 -5.86 -2.17
CA ASP A 9 8.96 -6.09 -3.43
C ASP A 9 8.04 -6.01 -4.66
N ASP A 10 6.76 -6.31 -4.48
CA ASP A 10 5.78 -6.28 -5.56
C ASP A 10 5.50 -4.87 -6.08
N ILE A 11 5.83 -3.85 -5.28
CA ILE A 11 5.64 -2.46 -5.68
C ILE A 11 6.84 -1.98 -6.49
N GLU A 12 6.60 -1.61 -7.74
CA GLU A 12 7.64 -1.10 -8.61
C GLU A 12 7.93 0.38 -8.31
N GLY A 13 9.06 0.87 -8.80
CA GLY A 13 9.48 2.24 -8.54
C GLY A 13 8.45 3.30 -8.91
N ASP A 14 7.82 3.16 -10.08
CA ASP A 14 6.79 4.10 -10.53
C ASP A 14 5.56 4.05 -9.64
N GLU A 15 5.20 2.85 -9.20
CA GLU A 15 4.06 2.64 -8.31
C GLU A 15 4.33 3.24 -6.94
N ALA A 16 5.53 3.04 -6.43
CA ALA A 16 5.95 3.63 -5.16
C ALA A 16 5.90 5.16 -5.24
N LYS A 17 6.34 5.72 -6.36
CA LYS A 17 6.30 7.16 -6.59
C LYS A 17 4.88 7.70 -6.55
N ALA A 18 3.95 7.00 -7.23
CA ALA A 18 2.54 7.38 -7.25
C ALA A 18 1.96 7.37 -5.83
N LEU A 19 2.28 6.34 -5.06
CA LEU A 19 1.80 6.22 -3.69
C LEU A 19 2.38 7.33 -2.80
N LYS A 20 3.66 7.63 -2.95
CA LYS A 20 4.31 8.69 -2.18
C LYS A 20 3.71 10.05 -2.48
N SER A 21 3.31 10.29 -3.72
CA SER A 21 2.67 11.55 -4.10
C SER A 21 1.31 11.73 -3.42
N MET A 22 0.70 10.63 -2.99
CA MET A 22 -0.55 10.63 -2.24
C MET A 22 -0.32 10.67 -0.72
N GLY A 23 0.93 10.80 -0.29
CA GLY A 23 1.26 10.78 1.12
C GLY A 23 1.41 9.39 1.71
N ILE A 24 1.36 8.37 0.88
CA ILE A 24 1.48 6.97 1.32
C ILE A 24 2.94 6.55 1.21
N ARG A 25 3.65 6.62 2.32
CA ARG A 25 5.09 6.32 2.36
C ARG A 25 5.44 5.07 3.14
N THR A 26 4.51 4.59 3.96
CA THR A 26 4.74 3.44 4.82
C THR A 26 3.69 2.37 4.57
N THR A 27 4.01 1.14 5.00
CA THR A 27 3.07 0.03 4.88
C THR A 27 1.81 0.28 5.71
N GLU A 28 1.95 0.95 6.85
CA GLU A 28 0.81 1.30 7.68
C GLU A 28 -0.15 2.25 6.95
N LYS A 29 0.40 3.27 6.32
CA LYS A 29 -0.41 4.23 5.54
C LYS A 29 -1.08 3.53 4.36
N LEU A 30 -0.36 2.65 3.70
CA LEU A 30 -0.90 1.88 2.58
C LEU A 30 -2.05 0.99 3.04
N LEU A 31 -1.86 0.30 4.16
CA LEU A 31 -2.88 -0.57 4.72
C LEU A 31 -4.15 0.20 5.05
N GLU A 32 -4.01 1.35 5.71
CA GLU A 32 -5.15 2.19 6.06
C GLU A 32 -5.91 2.66 4.81
N ALA A 33 -5.18 3.05 3.77
CA ALA A 33 -5.79 3.56 2.55
C ALA A 33 -6.45 2.45 1.73
N ALA A 34 -5.88 1.26 1.74
CA ALA A 34 -6.31 0.17 0.86
C ALA A 34 -7.09 -0.94 1.55
N LYS A 35 -7.33 -0.84 2.86
CA LYS A 35 -7.99 -1.93 3.58
C LYS A 35 -9.48 -2.05 3.29
N THR A 36 -10.11 -0.97 2.85
CA THR A 36 -11.52 -0.98 2.49
C THR A 36 -11.69 -0.95 0.97
N PRO A 37 -12.75 -1.57 0.42
CA PRO A 37 -13.00 -1.51 -1.02
C PRO A 37 -13.13 -0.06 -1.52
N LYS A 38 -13.79 0.80 -0.75
CA LYS A 38 -13.95 2.20 -1.10
C LYS A 38 -12.61 2.92 -1.16
N GLY A 39 -11.75 2.67 -0.17
CA GLY A 39 -10.41 3.26 -0.14
C GLY A 39 -9.58 2.82 -1.33
N ARG A 40 -9.65 1.52 -1.66
CA ARG A 40 -8.93 0.99 -2.82
C ARG A 40 -9.39 1.64 -4.12
N LYS A 41 -10.69 1.81 -4.30
CA LYS A 41 -11.24 2.44 -5.51
C LYS A 41 -10.77 3.88 -5.65
N THR A 42 -10.82 4.63 -4.55
CA THR A 42 -10.37 6.01 -4.53
C THR A 42 -8.89 6.10 -4.87
N LEU A 43 -8.09 5.24 -4.25
CA LEU A 43 -6.65 5.22 -4.46
C LEU A 43 -6.31 4.82 -5.90
N ALA A 44 -6.99 3.81 -6.42
CA ALA A 44 -6.79 3.36 -7.80
C ALA A 44 -7.12 4.47 -8.80
N ALA A 45 -8.20 5.21 -8.55
CA ALA A 45 -8.60 6.31 -9.43
C ALA A 45 -7.56 7.43 -9.44
N LYS A 46 -6.98 7.73 -8.28
CA LYS A 46 -6.02 8.83 -8.16
C LYS A 46 -4.62 8.47 -8.65
N THR A 47 -4.22 7.21 -8.47
CA THR A 47 -2.89 6.75 -8.84
C THR A 47 -2.85 6.01 -10.17
N GLU A 48 -4.02 5.69 -10.71
CA GLU A 48 -4.18 4.88 -11.92
C GLU A 48 -3.61 3.47 -11.76
N LEU A 49 -3.53 3.01 -10.52
CA LEU A 49 -3.07 1.65 -10.22
C LEU A 49 -4.26 0.69 -10.18
N ASP A 50 -3.97 -0.60 -10.41
CA ASP A 50 -4.98 -1.65 -10.39
C ASP A 50 -5.45 -1.92 -8.95
N GLU A 51 -6.77 -1.98 -8.75
CA GLU A 51 -7.35 -2.31 -7.44
C GLU A 51 -6.87 -3.66 -6.92
N LYS A 52 -6.70 -4.62 -7.81
CA LYS A 52 -6.23 -5.96 -7.44
C LYS A 52 -4.81 -5.91 -6.87
N ARG A 53 -3.97 -5.08 -7.47
CA ARG A 53 -2.61 -4.89 -6.97
C ARG A 53 -2.63 -4.20 -5.62
N LEU A 54 -3.49 -3.20 -5.45
CA LEU A 54 -3.63 -2.49 -4.19
C LEU A 54 -4.09 -3.44 -3.08
N LEU A 55 -5.05 -4.32 -3.37
CA LEU A 55 -5.50 -5.33 -2.42
C LEU A 55 -4.35 -6.27 -2.03
N ARG A 56 -3.57 -6.70 -3.01
CA ARG A 56 -2.42 -7.58 -2.77
C ARG A 56 -1.40 -6.89 -1.85
N TRP A 57 -1.10 -5.62 -2.13
CA TRP A 57 -0.16 -4.87 -1.31
C TRP A 57 -0.69 -4.64 0.10
N ALA A 58 -1.99 -4.40 0.24
CA ALA A 58 -2.62 -4.26 1.55
C ALA A 58 -2.47 -5.56 2.36
N ASN A 59 -2.65 -6.70 1.72
CA ASN A 59 -2.46 -8.00 2.38
C ASN A 59 -1.01 -8.21 2.81
N ILE A 60 -0.07 -7.81 1.95
CA ILE A 60 1.37 -7.90 2.29
C ILE A 60 1.69 -6.97 3.46
N ALA A 61 1.18 -5.75 3.42
CA ALA A 61 1.39 -4.77 4.49
C ALA A 61 0.84 -5.27 5.82
N ASP A 62 -0.31 -5.93 5.79
CA ASP A 62 -0.92 -6.50 6.99
C ASP A 62 -0.02 -7.60 7.58
N LYS A 63 0.55 -8.44 6.74
CA LYS A 63 1.47 -9.49 7.18
C LYS A 63 2.74 -8.89 7.78
N LEU A 64 3.26 -7.84 7.17
CA LEU A 64 4.45 -7.18 7.69
C LEU A 64 4.17 -6.54 9.05
N ARG A 65 2.98 -5.99 9.22
CA ARG A 65 2.57 -5.39 10.48
C ARG A 65 2.56 -6.44 11.59
N ILE A 66 2.01 -7.60 11.31
CA ILE A 66 1.96 -8.70 12.28
C ILE A 66 3.36 -9.15 12.64
N LYS A 67 4.23 -9.31 11.66
CA LYS A 67 5.62 -9.69 11.88
C LYS A 67 6.36 -8.66 12.71
N GLY A 68 6.08 -7.39 12.47
CA GLY A 68 6.73 -6.30 13.19
C GLY A 68 6.39 -6.28 14.66
N MET A 69 5.31 -6.93 15.05
CA MET A 69 4.90 -7.03 16.44
C MET A 69 5.48 -8.25 17.15
N GLY A 70 5.93 -9.18 16.37
CA GLY A 70 6.46 -10.44 16.89
C GLY A 70 7.94 -10.30 17.31
#